data_352810697ef53852c6dbcc2ed424192b
#
_entry.id   352810697ef53852c6dbcc2ed424192b
#
_cell.length_a   1.000
_cell.length_b   1.000
_cell.length_c   1.000
_cell.angle_alpha   90.00
_cell.angle_beta   90.00
_cell.angle_gamma   90.00
#
_symmetry.space_group_name_H-M   'P 1'
#
loop_
_entity.id
_entity.type
_entity.pdbx_description
1 polymer ?
#
loop_
_entity_poly.entity_id
_entity_poly.type
_entity_poly.pdbx_seq_one_letter_code
_entity_poly.pdbx_strand_id
1 'polypeptide(L)'
;MGNIIEDLKKSKPEFRSEFDTYIQKVKLENREELSNLHSTIGSLREQLEKSKFVTKELVQKAISNKSDEINQLKQTISELRIQLERIKFEKKEAVQQTILNSSQEIKDLKLSVSQL
;
A
#
# COMPACT_ATOMS: atom_id res chain seq x y z
N MET A 1 -11.17 61.80 -24.08
CA MET A 1 -12.09 60.73 -24.47
C MET A 1 -12.56 59.84 -23.36
N GLY A 2 -12.07 59.94 -22.14
CA GLY A 2 -12.48 59.09 -21.03
C GLY A 2 -13.87 59.33 -20.48
N ASN A 3 -14.60 60.30 -20.98
CA ASN A 3 -15.80 60.80 -20.28
C ASN A 3 -17.09 60.62 -21.07
N ILE A 4 -17.11 59.82 -22.13
CA ILE A 4 -18.35 59.56 -22.86
C ILE A 4 -19.39 58.89 -21.98
N ILE A 5 -18.96 57.94 -21.18
CA ILE A 5 -19.85 57.24 -20.23
C ILE A 5 -20.33 58.16 -19.12
N GLU A 6 -19.45 59.01 -18.58
CA GLU A 6 -19.81 60.02 -17.59
C GLU A 6 -20.72 61.11 -18.15
N ASP A 7 -20.47 61.57 -19.37
CA ASP A 7 -21.32 62.53 -20.03
C ASP A 7 -22.71 61.95 -20.30
N LEU A 8 -22.80 60.68 -20.73
CA LEU A 8 -24.08 59.97 -20.87
C LEU A 8 -24.82 59.81 -19.54
N LYS A 9 -24.10 59.54 -18.49
CA LYS A 9 -24.67 59.47 -17.11
C LYS A 9 -25.22 60.79 -16.65
N LYS A 10 -24.56 61.89 -16.97
CA LYS A 10 -25.00 63.24 -16.65
C LYS A 10 -26.20 63.69 -17.47
N SER A 11 -26.24 63.37 -18.78
CA SER A 11 -27.29 63.80 -19.70
C SER A 11 -28.54 62.91 -19.70
N LYS A 12 -28.42 61.64 -19.22
CA LYS A 12 -29.52 60.68 -19.15
C LYS A 12 -29.53 59.96 -17.79
N PRO A 13 -30.29 60.46 -16.82
CA PRO A 13 -30.40 59.80 -15.49
C PRO A 13 -30.85 58.33 -15.56
N GLU A 14 -31.72 57.96 -16.46
CA GLU A 14 -32.17 56.59 -16.70
C GLU A 14 -31.04 55.70 -17.12
N PHE A 15 -30.19 56.12 -18.02
CA PHE A 15 -29.01 55.38 -18.43
C PHE A 15 -28.05 55.15 -17.29
N ARG A 16 -27.86 56.16 -16.42
CA ARG A 16 -27.01 56.05 -15.24
C ARG A 16 -27.55 55.00 -14.28
N SER A 17 -28.84 55.00 -14.02
CA SER A 17 -29.50 54.05 -13.16
C SER A 17 -29.36 52.62 -13.68
N GLU A 18 -29.61 52.42 -14.96
CA GLU A 18 -29.47 51.11 -15.64
C GLU A 18 -28.03 50.61 -15.63
N PHE A 19 -27.09 51.50 -15.88
CA PHE A 19 -25.66 51.17 -15.89
C PHE A 19 -25.18 50.78 -14.49
N ASP A 20 -25.55 51.51 -13.45
CA ASP A 20 -25.20 51.22 -12.05
C ASP A 20 -25.81 49.91 -11.63
N THR A 21 -27.05 49.62 -11.98
CA THR A 21 -27.73 48.36 -11.71
C THR A 21 -27.00 47.19 -12.37
N TYR A 22 -26.60 47.36 -13.62
CA TYR A 22 -25.84 46.35 -14.35
C TYR A 22 -24.50 46.03 -13.70
N ILE A 23 -23.77 47.08 -13.31
CA ILE A 23 -22.47 46.93 -12.64
C ILE A 23 -22.63 46.19 -11.30
N GLN A 24 -23.64 46.55 -10.52
CA GLN A 24 -23.90 45.86 -9.26
C GLN A 24 -24.27 44.40 -9.45
N LYS A 25 -25.06 44.11 -10.49
CA LYS A 25 -25.40 42.72 -10.83
C LYS A 25 -24.17 41.90 -11.18
N VAL A 26 -23.28 42.45 -12.01
CA VAL A 26 -22.02 41.77 -12.37
C VAL A 26 -21.12 41.56 -11.14
N LYS A 27 -21.02 42.56 -10.28
CA LYS A 27 -20.25 42.42 -9.03
C LYS A 27 -20.83 41.34 -8.12
N LEU A 28 -22.15 41.27 -8.01
CA LEU A 28 -22.80 40.24 -7.19
C LEU A 28 -22.57 38.85 -7.74
N GLU A 29 -22.73 38.66 -9.05
CA GLU A 29 -22.47 37.41 -9.73
C GLU A 29 -21.02 36.96 -9.54
N ASN A 30 -20.06 37.89 -9.67
CA ASN A 30 -18.64 37.60 -9.45
C ASN A 30 -18.36 37.17 -8.00
N ARG A 31 -19.00 37.80 -7.01
CA ARG A 31 -18.87 37.42 -5.61
C ARG A 31 -19.41 36.02 -5.36
N GLU A 32 -20.55 35.69 -5.97
CA GLU A 32 -21.15 34.37 -5.86
C GLU A 32 -20.25 33.29 -6.48
N GLU A 33 -19.71 33.56 -7.66
CA GLU A 33 -18.75 32.65 -8.30
C GLU A 33 -17.51 32.44 -7.45
N LEU A 34 -16.93 33.52 -6.92
CA LEU A 34 -15.76 33.44 -6.03
C LEU A 34 -16.08 32.63 -4.77
N SER A 35 -17.22 32.88 -4.17
CA SER A 35 -17.68 32.13 -2.98
C SER A 35 -17.83 30.64 -3.30
N ASN A 36 -18.44 30.30 -4.43
CA ASN A 36 -18.61 28.93 -4.89
C ASN A 36 -17.27 28.26 -5.17
N LEU A 37 -16.35 28.97 -5.82
CA LEU A 37 -15.01 28.47 -6.07
C LEU A 37 -14.22 28.23 -4.80
N HIS A 38 -14.29 29.13 -3.84
CA HIS A 38 -13.66 28.95 -2.52
C HIS A 38 -14.24 27.74 -1.78
N SER A 39 -15.55 27.58 -1.82
CA SER A 39 -16.21 26.42 -1.21
C SER A 39 -15.76 25.11 -1.89
N THR A 40 -15.69 25.09 -3.20
CA THR A 40 -15.22 23.94 -3.98
C THR A 40 -13.76 23.60 -3.67
N ILE A 41 -12.89 24.62 -3.61
CA ILE A 41 -11.48 24.44 -3.24
C ILE A 41 -11.36 23.85 -1.84
N GLY A 42 -12.12 24.36 -0.87
CA GLY A 42 -12.15 23.83 0.48
C GLY A 42 -12.56 22.37 0.53
N SER A 43 -13.63 22.02 -0.19
CA SER A 43 -14.13 20.65 -0.29
C SER A 43 -13.10 19.72 -0.95
N LEU A 44 -12.47 20.15 -2.03
CA LEU A 44 -11.44 19.37 -2.71
C LEU A 44 -10.20 19.16 -1.84
N ARG A 45 -9.80 20.15 -1.06
CA ARG A 45 -8.70 20.03 -0.09
C ARG A 45 -9.02 18.98 0.98
N GLU A 46 -10.23 19.02 1.51
CA GLU A 46 -10.67 18.01 2.50
C GLU A 46 -10.65 16.61 1.91
N GLN A 47 -11.17 16.44 0.69
CA GLN A 47 -11.16 15.16 0.01
C GLN A 47 -9.73 14.67 -0.25
N LEU A 48 -8.84 15.58 -0.64
CA LEU A 48 -7.43 15.25 -0.88
C LEU A 48 -6.74 14.81 0.41
N GLU A 49 -6.95 15.51 1.52
CA GLU A 49 -6.38 15.15 2.82
C GLU A 49 -6.92 13.79 3.30
N LYS A 50 -8.21 13.55 3.16
CA LYS A 50 -8.83 12.24 3.43
C LYS A 50 -8.21 11.13 2.60
N SER A 51 -8.07 11.36 1.29
CA SER A 51 -7.49 10.40 0.37
C SER A 51 -6.04 10.07 0.72
N LYS A 52 -5.24 11.08 1.06
CA LYS A 52 -3.86 10.91 1.53
C LYS A 52 -3.80 10.08 2.79
N PHE A 53 -4.67 10.37 3.75
CA PHE A 53 -4.72 9.63 5.02
C PHE A 53 -5.08 8.17 4.81
N VAL A 54 -6.13 7.89 4.03
CA VAL A 54 -6.58 6.53 3.72
C VAL A 54 -5.50 5.76 2.97
N THR A 55 -4.86 6.39 1.98
CA THR A 55 -3.76 5.79 1.22
C THR A 55 -2.59 5.44 2.14
N LYS A 56 -2.22 6.34 3.04
CA LYS A 56 -1.15 6.11 4.00
C LYS A 56 -1.47 4.93 4.92
N GLU A 57 -2.70 4.84 5.43
CA GLU A 57 -3.14 3.72 6.26
C GLU A 57 -3.10 2.39 5.50
N LEU A 58 -3.61 2.38 4.27
CA LEU A 58 -3.59 1.18 3.43
C LEU A 58 -2.18 0.71 3.12
N VAL A 59 -1.27 1.63 2.82
CA VAL A 59 0.15 1.31 2.58
C VAL A 59 0.78 0.73 3.84
N GLN A 60 0.59 1.36 4.99
CA GLN A 60 1.15 0.86 6.26
C GLN A 60 0.61 -0.53 6.60
N LYS A 61 -0.69 -0.75 6.41
CA LYS A 61 -1.30 -2.06 6.63
C LYS A 61 -0.74 -3.13 5.68
N ALA A 62 -0.56 -2.79 4.41
CA ALA A 62 0.03 -3.68 3.42
C ALA A 62 1.48 -4.03 3.78
N ILE A 63 2.28 -3.06 4.21
CA ILE A 63 3.66 -3.26 4.65
C ILE A 63 3.70 -4.17 5.88
N SER A 64 2.84 -3.92 6.86
CA SER A 64 2.75 -4.73 8.08
C SER A 64 2.38 -6.18 7.76
N ASN A 65 1.37 -6.39 6.92
CA ASN A 65 0.93 -7.72 6.51
C ASN A 65 2.04 -8.47 5.75
N LYS A 66 2.76 -7.78 4.86
CA LYS A 66 3.88 -8.38 4.12
C LYS A 66 5.07 -8.69 5.03
N SER A 67 5.34 -7.84 6.00
CA SER A 67 6.37 -8.09 7.00
C SER A 67 6.04 -9.34 7.84
N ASP A 68 4.79 -9.50 8.25
CA ASP A 68 4.32 -10.69 8.96
C ASP A 68 4.46 -11.95 8.11
N GLU A 69 4.05 -11.90 6.84
CA GLU A 69 4.22 -13.02 5.92
C GLU A 69 5.69 -13.41 5.75
N ILE A 70 6.58 -12.43 5.60
CA ILE A 70 8.02 -12.68 5.48
C ILE A 70 8.56 -13.35 6.73
N ASN A 71 8.16 -12.88 7.92
CA ASN A 71 8.57 -13.48 9.18
C ASN A 71 8.07 -14.92 9.31
N GLN A 72 6.83 -15.20 8.95
CA GLN A 72 6.27 -16.55 8.94
C GLN A 72 7.01 -17.46 7.96
N LEU A 73 7.34 -16.97 6.77
CA LEU A 73 8.11 -17.72 5.78
C LEU A 73 9.52 -18.02 6.27
N LYS A 74 10.19 -17.07 6.92
CA LYS A 74 11.50 -17.25 7.52
C LYS A 74 11.47 -18.33 8.60
N GLN A 75 10.44 -18.30 9.45
CA GLN A 75 10.25 -19.31 10.49
C GLN A 75 10.04 -20.70 9.88
N THR A 76 9.18 -20.81 8.86
CA THR A 76 8.93 -22.06 8.14
C THR A 76 10.21 -22.60 7.52
N ILE A 77 11.01 -21.76 6.87
CA ILE A 77 12.29 -22.15 6.28
C ILE A 77 13.23 -22.68 7.36
N SER A 78 13.31 -22.01 8.52
CA SER A 78 14.14 -22.45 9.62
C SER A 78 13.70 -23.82 10.14
N GLU A 79 12.41 -24.04 10.31
CA GLU A 79 11.85 -25.32 10.74
C GLU A 79 12.12 -26.44 9.73
N LEU A 80 11.95 -26.14 8.43
CA LEU A 80 12.24 -27.11 7.37
C LEU A 80 13.72 -27.48 7.30
N ARG A 81 14.62 -26.54 7.53
CA ARG A 81 16.06 -26.81 7.62
C ARG A 81 16.38 -27.74 8.77
N ILE A 82 15.80 -27.50 9.93
CA ILE A 82 15.98 -28.36 11.12
C ILE A 82 15.48 -29.76 10.83
N GLN A 83 14.29 -29.91 10.24
CA GLN A 83 13.73 -31.19 9.87
C GLN A 83 14.60 -31.92 8.85
N LEU A 84 15.12 -31.19 7.85
CA LEU A 84 16.00 -31.77 6.84
C LEU A 84 17.30 -32.29 7.45
N GLU A 85 17.93 -31.55 8.35
CA GLU A 85 19.14 -31.99 9.04
C GLU A 85 18.85 -33.24 9.91
N ARG A 86 17.71 -33.27 10.57
CA ARG A 86 17.31 -34.45 11.37
C ARG A 86 17.11 -35.68 10.47
N ILE A 87 16.44 -35.52 9.32
CA ILE A 87 16.24 -36.63 8.39
C ILE A 87 17.56 -37.12 7.82
N LYS A 88 18.47 -36.22 7.46
CA LYS A 88 19.81 -36.60 7.01
C LYS A 88 20.57 -37.40 8.06
N PHE A 89 20.49 -36.96 9.31
CA PHE A 89 21.12 -37.63 10.43
C PHE A 89 20.52 -39.04 10.65
N GLU A 90 19.20 -39.15 10.70
CA GLU A 90 18.49 -40.43 10.87
C GLU A 90 18.80 -41.39 9.72
N LYS A 91 18.86 -40.88 8.48
CA LYS A 91 19.24 -41.67 7.31
C LYS A 91 20.67 -42.21 7.44
N LYS A 92 21.59 -41.36 7.85
CA LYS A 92 23.00 -41.74 8.04
C LYS A 92 23.11 -42.83 9.14
N GLU A 93 22.40 -42.65 10.25
CA GLU A 93 22.38 -43.68 11.30
C GLU A 93 21.79 -45.01 10.82
N ALA A 94 20.67 -44.96 10.10
CA ALA A 94 20.04 -46.15 9.53
C ALA A 94 20.98 -46.90 8.56
N VAL A 95 21.69 -46.19 7.71
CA VAL A 95 22.67 -46.77 6.82
C VAL A 95 23.83 -47.42 7.59
N GLN A 96 24.37 -46.75 8.59
CA GLN A 96 25.43 -47.28 9.43
C GLN A 96 24.98 -48.51 10.17
N GLN A 97 23.77 -48.49 10.75
CA GLN A 97 23.22 -49.64 11.44
C GLN A 97 23.04 -50.84 10.49
N THR A 98 22.56 -50.61 9.28
CA THR A 98 22.43 -51.66 8.26
C THR A 98 23.80 -52.26 7.89
N ILE A 99 24.82 -51.43 7.71
CA ILE A 99 26.19 -51.88 7.43
C ILE A 99 26.72 -52.72 8.57
N LEU A 100 26.53 -52.30 9.83
CA LEU A 100 26.97 -53.07 11.00
C LEU A 100 26.27 -54.41 11.06
N ASN A 101 24.96 -54.45 10.84
CA ASN A 101 24.18 -55.69 10.87
C ASN A 101 24.64 -56.64 9.78
N SER A 102 24.85 -56.15 8.55
CA SER A 102 25.34 -56.93 7.44
C SER A 102 26.76 -57.47 7.66
N SER A 103 27.61 -56.64 8.27
CA SER A 103 28.97 -57.03 8.66
C SER A 103 28.98 -58.16 9.67
N GLN A 104 28.08 -58.07 10.67
CA GLN A 104 27.93 -59.10 11.68
C GLN A 104 27.39 -60.40 11.09
N GLU A 105 26.41 -60.35 10.21
CA GLU A 105 25.90 -61.54 9.51
C GLU A 105 26.99 -62.22 8.69
N ILE A 106 27.82 -61.48 7.99
CA ILE A 106 28.94 -62.00 7.22
C ILE A 106 29.92 -62.73 8.14
N LYS A 107 30.24 -62.16 9.29
CA LYS A 107 31.12 -62.80 10.29
C LYS A 107 30.52 -64.08 10.79
N ASP A 108 29.23 -64.09 11.13
CA ASP A 108 28.53 -65.26 11.63
C ASP A 108 28.49 -66.38 10.59
N LEU A 109 28.25 -66.06 9.33
CA LEU A 109 28.26 -67.03 8.22
C LEU A 109 29.65 -67.59 8.00
N LYS A 110 30.71 -66.77 8.06
CA LYS A 110 32.08 -67.21 7.96
C LYS A 110 32.45 -68.19 9.07
N LEU A 111 32.02 -67.90 10.29
CA LEU A 111 32.22 -68.80 11.42
C LEU A 111 31.50 -70.12 11.21
N SER A 112 30.28 -70.12 10.75
CA SER A 112 29.49 -71.33 10.48
C SER A 112 30.16 -72.17 9.39
N VAL A 113 30.67 -71.59 8.34
CA VAL A 113 31.36 -72.28 7.26
C VAL A 113 32.67 -72.88 7.79
N SER A 114 33.42 -72.21 8.63
CA SER A 114 34.68 -72.69 9.15
C SER A 114 34.53 -73.86 10.12
N GLN A 115 33.33 -74.04 10.72
CA GLN A 115 33.03 -75.15 11.62
C GLN A 115 32.55 -76.44 10.92
N LEU A 116 32.28 -76.29 9.64
CA LEU A 116 31.98 -77.46 8.83
C LEU A 116 33.24 -78.18 8.45
#